data_efba6ead9c20a85bcf76f0be48788502
#
_entry.id   efba6ead9c20a85bcf76f0be48788502
#
_cell.length_a   1.000
_cell.length_b   1.000
_cell.length_c   1.000
_cell.angle_alpha   90.00
_cell.angle_beta   90.00
_cell.angle_gamma   90.00
#
_symmetry.space_group_name_H-M   'P 1'
#
loop_
_entity.id
_entity.type
_entity.pdbx_description
1 polymer ?
#
loop_
_entity_poly.entity_id
_entity_poly.type
_entity_poly.pdbx_seq_one_letter_code
_entity_poly.pdbx_strand_id
1 'polypeptide(L)'
;MPKRTKSVTAKAGAGAANSNQPFAISRENAEHYRWGVDCDGWHLVRDKNLSVIEEFMPPGAAEIRHYHEHAQQFFYILSGEVLVEANGENTLVPAGSGIRILPGTPHQIRNPTSSAVHFLVISQPPSHGDRIDVPPA
;
A
#
# COMPACT_ATOMS: atom_id res chain seq x y z
N MET A 1 -3.03 21.76 -20.68
CA MET A 1 -3.25 21.68 -19.85
C MET A 1 -3.08 22.04 -18.69
N PRO A 2 -2.87 22.43 -18.47
CA PRO A 2 -2.69 22.77 -17.38
C PRO A 2 -2.80 22.64 -16.15
N LYS A 3 -2.66 22.79 -15.81
CA LYS A 3 -2.83 22.65 -14.67
C LYS A 3 -3.49 22.53 -13.91
N ARG A 4 -3.75 22.59 -14.08
CA ARG A 4 -4.50 22.36 -13.32
C ARG A 4 -4.60 22.45 -12.34
N THR A 5 -4.50 22.65 -12.12
CA THR A 5 -4.73 22.61 -11.14
C THR A 5 -5.04 22.73 -10.38
N LYS A 6 -5.23 23.13 -10.54
CA LYS A 6 -5.77 23.18 -9.78
C LYS A 6 -6.31 22.87 -9.24
N SER A 7 -6.48 22.78 -9.42
CA SER A 7 -7.06 22.40 -8.81
C SER A 7 -7.33 21.97 -8.31
N VAL A 8 -7.40 21.97 -8.51
CA VAL A 8 -7.76 21.50 -7.97
C VAL A 8 -8.02 21.24 -7.22
N THR A 9 -8.24 21.34 -7.17
CA THR A 9 -8.65 21.20 -6.43
C THR A 9 -8.73 20.69 -5.43
N ALA A 10 -8.18 20.84 -5.22
CA ALA A 10 -8.10 20.23 -4.20
C ALA A 10 -8.82 19.60 -3.23
N LYS A 11 -9.15 19.64 -2.49
CA LYS A 11 -9.80 18.85 -1.75
C LYS A 11 -10.54 18.04 -2.43
N ALA A 12 -10.10 17.95 -3.24
CA ALA A 12 -10.69 17.24 -4.25
C ALA A 12 -11.16 15.86 -3.87
N GLY A 13 -10.54 15.24 -2.89
CA GLY A 13 -10.92 13.90 -2.52
C GLY A 13 -12.38 13.75 -2.21
N ALA A 14 -12.91 14.66 -1.39
CA ALA A 14 -14.31 14.54 -0.99
C ALA A 14 -15.26 14.77 -2.16
N GLY A 15 -14.98 15.77 -3.00
CA GLY A 15 -15.83 16.03 -4.14
C GLY A 15 -15.79 14.89 -5.15
N ALA A 16 -14.62 14.27 -5.33
CA ALA A 16 -14.45 13.21 -6.28
C ALA A 16 -15.21 11.95 -5.89
N ALA A 17 -15.47 11.73 -4.61
CA ALA A 17 -16.17 10.54 -4.16
C ALA A 17 -17.57 10.42 -4.78
N ASN A 18 -18.18 11.53 -5.18
CA ASN A 18 -19.53 11.55 -5.74
C ASN A 18 -19.54 11.81 -7.24
N SER A 19 -18.38 11.74 -7.88
CA SER A 19 -18.24 12.06 -9.29
C SER A 19 -17.84 10.82 -10.08
N ASN A 20 -18.44 10.65 -11.28
CA ASN A 20 -18.03 9.64 -12.22
C ASN A 20 -16.92 10.15 -13.15
N GLN A 21 -16.52 11.42 -12.99
CA GLN A 21 -15.48 12.01 -13.84
C GLN A 21 -14.11 11.57 -13.34
N PRO A 22 -13.27 10.98 -14.21
CA PRO A 22 -11.90 10.64 -13.83
C PRO A 22 -11.11 11.86 -13.39
N PHE A 23 -10.24 11.67 -12.42
CA PHE A 23 -9.36 12.73 -11.94
C PHE A 23 -8.01 12.11 -11.55
N ALA A 24 -6.96 12.93 -11.57
CA ALA A 24 -5.64 12.48 -11.18
C ALA A 24 -5.55 12.46 -9.65
N ILE A 25 -4.94 11.40 -9.10
CA ILE A 25 -4.76 11.27 -7.67
C ILE A 25 -3.30 10.94 -7.38
N SER A 26 -2.80 11.53 -6.29
CA SER A 26 -1.44 11.30 -5.81
C SER A 26 -1.42 11.52 -4.30
N ARG A 27 -0.22 11.41 -3.71
CA ARG A 27 -0.05 11.72 -2.30
C ARG A 27 -0.48 13.13 -1.93
N GLU A 28 -0.54 14.05 -2.90
CA GLU A 28 -0.91 15.44 -2.62
C GLU A 28 -2.38 15.62 -2.34
N ASN A 29 -3.24 14.77 -2.91
CA ASN A 29 -4.69 14.90 -2.73
C ASN A 29 -5.38 13.63 -2.26
N ALA A 30 -4.64 12.56 -2.02
CA ALA A 30 -5.20 11.31 -1.51
C ALA A 30 -5.41 11.40 0.00
N GLU A 31 -6.36 10.63 0.51
CA GLU A 31 -6.55 10.47 1.94
C GLU A 31 -5.32 9.80 2.55
N HIS A 32 -4.72 10.43 3.57
CA HIS A 32 -3.48 9.99 4.21
C HIS A 32 -3.74 9.37 5.57
N TYR A 33 -2.94 8.38 5.95
CA TYR A 33 -2.96 7.82 7.30
C TYR A 33 -1.55 7.43 7.71
N ARG A 34 -1.37 7.29 9.03
CA ARG A 34 -0.11 6.81 9.60
C ARG A 34 -0.31 5.38 10.08
N TRP A 35 0.74 4.58 9.99
CA TRP A 35 0.70 3.22 10.49
C TRP A 35 2.09 2.82 10.96
N GLY A 36 2.15 1.75 11.80
CA GLY A 36 3.44 1.29 12.32
C GLY A 36 4.21 2.40 12.98
N VAL A 37 5.54 2.29 12.94
CA VAL A 37 6.44 3.31 13.47
C VAL A 37 6.90 4.17 12.30
N ASP A 38 6.34 5.39 12.22
CA ASP A 38 6.69 6.39 11.22
C ASP A 38 6.46 5.95 9.77
N CYS A 39 5.50 5.07 9.55
CA CYS A 39 5.08 4.68 8.20
C CYS A 39 3.87 5.49 7.78
N ASP A 40 3.71 5.69 6.47
CA ASP A 40 2.62 6.47 5.91
C ASP A 40 1.90 5.68 4.84
N GLY A 41 0.62 6.02 4.62
CA GLY A 41 -0.16 5.45 3.55
C GLY A 41 -1.10 6.47 2.95
N TRP A 42 -1.38 6.32 1.66
CA TRP A 42 -2.29 7.19 0.91
C TRP A 42 -3.22 6.34 0.08
N HIS A 43 -4.52 6.53 0.27
CA HIS A 43 -5.55 5.78 -0.48
C HIS A 43 -5.69 6.36 -1.89
N LEU A 44 -5.20 5.62 -2.89
CA LEU A 44 -5.32 6.04 -4.29
C LEU A 44 -6.64 5.55 -4.90
N VAL A 45 -7.06 4.33 -4.58
CA VAL A 45 -8.38 3.80 -4.92
C VAL A 45 -8.94 3.16 -3.67
N ARG A 46 -10.16 3.52 -3.32
CA ARG A 46 -10.79 2.98 -2.12
C ARG A 46 -12.27 2.76 -2.39
N ASP A 47 -12.63 1.55 -2.79
CA ASP A 47 -14.02 1.17 -2.93
C ASP A 47 -14.22 -0.25 -2.39
N LYS A 48 -15.43 -0.76 -2.50
CA LYS A 48 -15.75 -2.06 -1.88
C LYS A 48 -15.12 -3.24 -2.59
N ASN A 49 -14.60 -3.07 -3.80
CA ASN A 49 -14.07 -4.17 -4.59
C ASN A 49 -12.56 -4.11 -4.75
N LEU A 50 -11.97 -2.91 -4.64
CA LEU A 50 -10.56 -2.69 -4.94
C LEU A 50 -9.97 -1.65 -4.01
N SER A 51 -8.78 -1.92 -3.50
CA SER A 51 -8.00 -0.96 -2.74
C SER A 51 -6.63 -0.83 -3.41
N VAL A 52 -6.21 0.41 -3.64
CA VAL A 52 -4.86 0.71 -4.10
C VAL A 52 -4.30 1.77 -3.16
N ILE A 53 -3.21 1.44 -2.48
CA ILE A 53 -2.60 2.32 -1.50
C ILE A 53 -1.13 2.50 -1.88
N GLU A 54 -0.64 3.74 -1.82
CA GLU A 54 0.78 3.98 -1.84
C GLU A 54 1.26 4.04 -0.41
N GLU A 55 2.35 3.32 -0.07
CA GLU A 55 2.88 3.30 1.29
C GLU A 55 4.34 3.69 1.30
N PHE A 56 4.73 4.28 2.42
CA PHE A 56 6.09 4.70 2.72
C PHE A 56 6.56 3.98 3.97
N MET A 57 7.77 3.42 3.90
CA MET A 57 8.37 2.70 5.00
C MET A 57 9.79 3.21 5.21
N PRO A 58 10.08 3.85 6.35
CA PRO A 58 11.44 4.33 6.61
C PRO A 58 12.40 3.17 6.84
N PRO A 59 13.72 3.45 6.87
CA PRO A 59 14.71 2.41 7.16
C PRO A 59 14.39 1.67 8.46
N GLY A 60 14.50 0.34 8.42
CA GLY A 60 14.31 -0.51 9.59
C GLY A 60 12.87 -0.80 9.98
N ALA A 61 11.89 -0.21 9.30
CA ALA A 61 10.49 -0.43 9.64
C ALA A 61 10.01 -1.79 9.15
N ALA A 62 9.00 -2.32 9.83
CA ALA A 62 8.38 -3.59 9.48
C ALA A 62 6.92 -3.56 9.89
N GLU A 63 6.08 -4.26 9.13
CA GLU A 63 4.71 -4.48 9.56
C GLU A 63 4.64 -5.69 10.50
N ILE A 64 3.51 -5.84 11.18
CA ILE A 64 3.24 -7.04 11.97
C ILE A 64 2.92 -8.17 11.01
N ARG A 65 3.49 -9.35 11.23
CA ARG A 65 3.21 -10.53 10.40
C ARG A 65 1.74 -10.89 10.50
N HIS A 66 1.08 -11.13 9.34
CA HIS A 66 -0.36 -11.36 9.30
C HIS A 66 -0.74 -12.08 8.01
N TYR A 67 -2.02 -12.49 7.93
CA TYR A 67 -2.60 -12.94 6.67
C TYR A 67 -4.00 -12.35 6.52
N HIS A 68 -4.52 -12.40 5.31
CA HIS A 68 -5.88 -12.00 4.99
C HIS A 68 -6.64 -13.24 4.54
N GLU A 69 -7.87 -13.39 5.02
CA GLU A 69 -8.66 -14.58 4.69
C GLU A 69 -9.19 -14.54 3.27
N HIS A 70 -9.55 -13.36 2.79
CA HIS A 70 -10.24 -13.21 1.50
C HIS A 70 -9.43 -12.44 0.48
N ALA A 71 -8.68 -11.42 0.90
CA ALA A 71 -7.98 -10.54 -0.02
C ALA A 71 -6.72 -11.20 -0.57
N GLN A 72 -6.55 -11.11 -1.89
CA GLN A 72 -5.22 -11.23 -2.46
C GLN A 72 -4.60 -9.87 -2.52
N GLN A 73 -3.28 -9.80 -2.44
CA GLN A 73 -2.55 -8.54 -2.48
C GLN A 73 -1.41 -8.62 -3.50
N PHE A 74 -1.12 -7.50 -4.11
CA PHE A 74 0.05 -7.35 -4.95
C PHE A 74 0.82 -6.12 -4.47
N PHE A 75 2.09 -6.32 -4.13
CA PHE A 75 2.99 -5.24 -3.71
C PHE A 75 3.91 -4.92 -4.87
N TYR A 76 3.95 -3.67 -5.29
CA TYR A 76 4.81 -3.23 -6.39
C TYR A 76 5.72 -2.12 -5.87
N ILE A 77 7.03 -2.32 -5.96
CA ILE A 77 8.01 -1.42 -5.35
C ILE A 77 8.34 -0.30 -6.32
N LEU A 78 8.09 0.94 -5.89
CA LEU A 78 8.33 2.12 -6.70
C LEU A 78 9.75 2.63 -6.53
N SER A 79 10.25 2.65 -5.29
CA SER A 79 11.63 3.07 -5.01
C SER A 79 12.11 2.35 -3.76
N GLY A 80 13.41 2.08 -3.71
CA GLY A 80 14.01 1.29 -2.64
C GLY A 80 13.84 -0.19 -2.90
N GLU A 81 13.91 -0.98 -1.83
CA GLU A 81 13.66 -2.43 -1.91
C GLU A 81 13.19 -2.94 -0.57
N VAL A 82 12.42 -4.01 -0.58
CA VAL A 82 11.88 -4.61 0.63
C VAL A 82 12.22 -6.08 0.70
N LEU A 83 12.18 -6.61 1.91
CA LEU A 83 12.24 -8.05 2.14
C LEU A 83 10.83 -8.51 2.51
N VAL A 84 10.30 -9.47 1.75
CA VAL A 84 8.99 -10.05 2.01
C VAL A 84 9.19 -11.48 2.48
N GLU A 85 8.72 -11.76 3.70
CA GLU A 85 8.66 -13.14 4.18
C GLU A 85 7.24 -13.64 3.93
N ALA A 86 7.10 -14.80 3.31
CA ALA A 86 5.81 -15.43 3.07
C ALA A 86 5.96 -16.92 3.28
N ASN A 87 5.13 -17.49 4.16
CA ASN A 87 5.19 -18.91 4.52
C ASN A 87 6.58 -19.37 4.95
N GLY A 88 7.34 -18.49 5.60
CA GLY A 88 8.68 -18.78 6.08
C GLY A 88 9.80 -18.58 5.09
N GLU A 89 9.50 -18.17 3.86
CA GLU A 89 10.53 -17.90 2.84
C GLU A 89 10.71 -16.43 2.61
N ASN A 90 11.95 -15.97 2.52
CA ASN A 90 12.30 -14.58 2.33
C ASN A 90 12.58 -14.29 0.85
N THR A 91 12.00 -13.21 0.34
CA THR A 91 12.23 -12.75 -1.02
C THR A 91 12.59 -11.27 -0.98
N LEU A 92 13.71 -10.92 -1.60
CA LEU A 92 14.08 -9.51 -1.76
C LEU A 92 13.41 -8.99 -3.03
N VAL A 93 12.65 -7.90 -2.88
CA VAL A 93 11.87 -7.33 -3.98
C VAL A 93 12.41 -5.92 -4.25
N PRO A 94 13.11 -5.73 -5.36
CA PRO A 94 13.68 -4.42 -5.69
C PRO A 94 12.67 -3.52 -6.40
N ALA A 95 13.02 -2.24 -6.53
CA ALA A 95 12.22 -1.28 -7.28
C ALA A 95 11.97 -1.79 -8.71
N GLY A 96 10.76 -1.56 -9.19
CA GLY A 96 10.34 -2.03 -10.51
C GLY A 96 9.88 -3.48 -10.54
N SER A 97 9.80 -4.12 -9.36
CA SER A 97 9.33 -5.52 -9.23
C SER A 97 8.21 -5.60 -8.22
N GLY A 98 7.47 -6.67 -8.25
CA GLY A 98 6.38 -6.89 -7.31
C GLY A 98 6.27 -8.34 -6.88
N ILE A 99 5.41 -8.57 -5.89
CA ILE A 99 5.16 -9.89 -5.37
C ILE A 99 3.67 -10.03 -5.05
N ARG A 100 3.10 -11.17 -5.41
CA ARG A 100 1.69 -11.47 -5.16
C ARG A 100 1.57 -12.33 -3.92
N ILE A 101 0.68 -11.93 -3.02
CA ILE A 101 0.36 -12.70 -1.82
C ILE A 101 -1.07 -13.21 -1.96
N LEU A 102 -1.24 -14.52 -1.97
CA LEU A 102 -2.55 -15.16 -2.06
C LEU A 102 -3.27 -15.10 -0.71
N PRO A 103 -4.61 -15.18 -0.72
CA PRO A 103 -5.36 -15.24 0.54
C PRO A 103 -4.86 -16.40 1.41
N GLY A 104 -4.87 -16.18 2.72
CA GLY A 104 -4.46 -17.19 3.68
C GLY A 104 -2.96 -17.38 3.84
N THR A 105 -2.14 -16.55 3.19
CA THR A 105 -0.68 -16.66 3.25
C THR A 105 -0.14 -15.75 4.32
N PRO A 106 0.41 -16.27 5.44
CA PRO A 106 1.07 -15.43 6.43
C PRO A 106 2.30 -14.78 5.82
N HIS A 107 2.43 -13.47 6.03
CA HIS A 107 3.51 -12.71 5.43
C HIS A 107 3.87 -11.48 6.25
N GLN A 108 5.05 -10.96 6.00
CA GLN A 108 5.54 -9.73 6.61
C GLN A 108 6.41 -9.00 5.61
N ILE A 109 6.16 -7.71 5.47
CA ILE A 109 7.01 -6.85 4.64
C ILE A 109 7.85 -6.00 5.57
N ARG A 110 9.13 -5.80 5.25
CA ARG A 110 10.01 -4.97 6.04
C ARG A 110 11.07 -4.32 5.17
N ASN A 111 11.60 -3.22 5.66
CA ASN A 111 12.67 -2.47 5.01
C ASN A 111 13.97 -2.67 5.79
N PRO A 112 14.83 -3.62 5.41
CA PRO A 112 16.09 -3.84 6.12
C PRO A 112 17.21 -2.91 5.65
N THR A 113 16.93 -1.98 4.75
CA THR A 113 17.95 -1.13 4.15
C THR A 113 18.09 0.19 4.90
N SER A 114 19.07 0.98 4.49
CA SER A 114 19.29 2.32 5.05
C SER A 114 18.57 3.41 4.27
N SER A 115 17.76 3.06 3.29
CA SER A 115 16.98 4.00 2.48
C SER A 115 15.48 3.75 2.67
N ALA A 116 14.68 4.79 2.57
CA ALA A 116 13.24 4.64 2.62
C ALA A 116 12.73 3.88 1.39
N VAL A 117 11.58 3.26 1.52
CA VAL A 117 10.94 2.55 0.41
C VAL A 117 9.53 3.08 0.21
N HIS A 118 9.15 3.21 -1.06
CA HIS A 118 7.78 3.51 -1.48
C HIS A 118 7.27 2.35 -2.31
N PHE A 119 6.04 1.93 -2.05
CA PHE A 119 5.45 0.84 -2.81
C PHE A 119 3.94 0.98 -2.88
N LEU A 120 3.34 0.28 -3.84
CA LEU A 120 1.89 0.18 -3.97
C LEU A 120 1.44 -1.12 -3.36
N VAL A 121 0.30 -1.06 -2.65
CA VAL A 121 -0.39 -2.24 -2.16
C VAL A 121 -1.75 -2.28 -2.86
N ILE A 122 -1.96 -3.29 -3.67
CA ILE A 122 -3.21 -3.49 -4.39
C ILE A 122 -3.89 -4.69 -3.77
N SER A 123 -5.10 -4.51 -3.26
CA SER A 123 -5.86 -5.57 -2.58
C SER A 123 -7.21 -5.75 -3.25
N GLN A 124 -7.60 -7.01 -3.44
CA GLN A 124 -8.88 -7.35 -4.05
C GLN A 124 -9.41 -8.63 -3.40
N PRO A 125 -10.56 -8.57 -2.72
CA PRO A 125 -11.24 -7.34 -2.27
C PRO A 125 -10.38 -6.57 -1.27
N PRO A 126 -10.80 -5.39 -0.81
CA PRO A 126 -10.01 -4.65 0.17
C PRO A 126 -9.69 -5.48 1.41
N SER A 127 -8.49 -5.29 1.93
CA SER A 127 -8.00 -6.07 3.08
C SER A 127 -8.49 -5.53 4.42
N HIS A 128 -9.15 -4.37 4.43
CA HIS A 128 -9.63 -3.75 5.65
C HIS A 128 -10.65 -4.66 6.35
N GLY A 129 -10.39 -4.95 7.64
CA GLY A 129 -11.25 -5.82 8.41
C GLY A 129 -11.04 -7.30 8.16
N ASP A 130 -10.08 -7.67 7.32
CA ASP A 130 -9.81 -9.04 6.88
C ASP A 130 -8.43 -9.52 7.34
N ARG A 131 -7.87 -8.87 8.37
CA ARG A 131 -6.50 -9.11 8.79
C ARG A 131 -6.45 -9.93 10.06
N ILE A 132 -5.61 -10.97 10.07
CA ILE A 132 -5.36 -11.79 11.26
C ILE A 132 -3.86 -11.77 11.54
N ASP A 133 -3.48 -11.18 12.67
CA ASP A 133 -2.08 -11.10 13.07
C ASP A 133 -1.61 -12.47 13.56
N VAL A 134 -0.35 -12.79 13.24
CA VAL A 134 0.26 -14.06 13.62
C VAL A 134 1.66 -13.82 14.18
N PRO A 135 2.23 -14.78 14.91
CA PRO A 135 3.58 -14.63 15.43
C PRO A 135 4.61 -14.51 14.30
N PRO A 136 5.78 -13.94 14.57
CA PRO A 136 6.88 -13.91 13.60
C PRO A 136 7.24 -15.32 13.13
N ALA A 137 7.73 -15.37 11.89
CA ALA A 137 8.13 -16.64 11.29
C ALA A 137 9.32 -17.25 12.02
#